data_cb4dd0041b85ce7a3f486e6e91ad5505
#
_entry.id   cb4dd0041b85ce7a3f486e6e91ad5505
#
_cell.length_a   1.000
_cell.length_b   1.000
_cell.length_c   1.000
_cell.angle_alpha   90.00
_cell.angle_beta   90.00
_cell.angle_gamma   90.00
#
_symmetry.space_group_name_H-M   'P 1'
#
loop_
_entity.id
_entity.type
_entity.pdbx_description
1 polymer ?
#
loop_
_entity_poly.entity_id
_entity_poly.type
_entity_poly.pdbx_seq_one_letter_code
_entity_poly.pdbx_strand_id
1 'polypeptide(L)'
;MAKQGWVWFLVLLLISVNGLGSCSSKDEESAIRELIKKGATLAEEQDIKGLINLTTEDFSVLPAELGRQETRRILFVAFRHYQDFKILYPRPGVDLKPDKRSASAVFPFLIVKKETTLPKLKELYEDPQRWLETVGENADLYRLKLEWLKREGDWLVKQARLEKFTGASFSE
;
A
#
# COMPACT_ATOMS: atom_id res chain seq x y z
N MET A 1 -30.27 -55.19 -15.91
CA MET A 1 -30.49 -53.73 -16.01
C MET A 1 -29.83 -52.94 -14.88
N ALA A 2 -28.50 -53.07 -14.69
CA ALA A 2 -27.80 -52.44 -13.54
C ALA A 2 -26.43 -51.81 -13.89
N LYS A 3 -26.17 -51.53 -15.17
CA LYS A 3 -24.89 -50.92 -15.60
C LYS A 3 -24.97 -49.45 -16.01
N GLN A 4 -26.16 -48.86 -16.09
CA GLN A 4 -26.34 -47.49 -16.57
C GLN A 4 -26.23 -46.43 -15.47
N GLY A 5 -26.41 -46.77 -14.20
CA GLY A 5 -26.34 -45.83 -13.07
C GLY A 5 -24.93 -45.42 -12.67
N TRP A 6 -23.92 -46.27 -12.94
CA TRP A 6 -22.54 -45.98 -12.51
C TRP A 6 -21.81 -44.95 -13.41
N VAL A 7 -22.22 -44.88 -14.67
CA VAL A 7 -21.65 -43.89 -15.61
C VAL A 7 -22.07 -42.46 -15.24
N TRP A 8 -23.29 -42.26 -14.76
CA TRP A 8 -23.78 -40.97 -14.31
C TRP A 8 -23.11 -40.51 -13.02
N PHE A 9 -22.74 -41.42 -12.13
CA PHE A 9 -22.00 -41.09 -10.89
C PHE A 9 -20.57 -40.63 -11.17
N LEU A 10 -19.90 -41.21 -12.17
CA LEU A 10 -18.57 -40.80 -12.59
C LEU A 10 -18.55 -39.44 -13.33
N VAL A 11 -19.57 -39.12 -14.09
CA VAL A 11 -19.70 -37.84 -14.79
C VAL A 11 -19.98 -36.71 -13.78
N LEU A 12 -20.75 -36.95 -12.71
CA LEU A 12 -21.01 -35.97 -11.64
C LEU A 12 -19.76 -35.71 -10.76
N LEU A 13 -18.88 -36.68 -10.61
CA LEU A 13 -17.63 -36.52 -9.85
C LEU A 13 -16.57 -35.72 -10.62
N LEU A 14 -16.62 -35.70 -11.95
CA LEU A 14 -15.68 -34.94 -12.81
C LEU A 14 -15.99 -33.44 -12.91
N ILE A 15 -17.21 -33.02 -12.56
CA ILE A 15 -17.64 -31.60 -12.65
C ILE A 15 -17.23 -30.82 -11.39
N SER A 16 -16.95 -31.50 -10.27
CA SER A 16 -16.64 -30.84 -8.98
C SER A 16 -15.18 -30.40 -8.77
N VAL A 17 -14.28 -30.61 -9.73
CA VAL A 17 -12.84 -30.28 -9.58
C VAL A 17 -12.44 -28.93 -10.22
N ASN A 18 -13.33 -28.25 -10.95
CA ASN A 18 -13.01 -27.00 -11.66
C ASN A 18 -13.33 -25.72 -10.85
N GLY A 19 -13.56 -25.82 -9.54
CA GLY A 19 -13.87 -24.70 -8.64
C GLY A 19 -12.67 -24.15 -7.85
N LEU A 20 -11.42 -24.49 -8.16
CA LEU A 20 -10.26 -23.93 -7.47
C LEU A 20 -9.86 -22.60 -8.10
N GLY A 21 -10.50 -21.57 -7.60
CA GLY A 21 -9.96 -20.23 -7.31
C GLY A 21 -9.01 -19.62 -8.34
N SER A 22 -9.51 -19.17 -9.49
CA SER A 22 -8.85 -18.05 -10.17
C SER A 22 -9.12 -16.79 -9.33
N CYS A 23 -8.31 -16.54 -8.28
CA CYS A 23 -8.21 -15.20 -7.71
C CYS A 23 -7.89 -14.27 -8.87
N SER A 24 -8.86 -13.40 -9.19
CA SER A 24 -8.72 -12.44 -10.28
C SER A 24 -7.56 -11.50 -9.92
N SER A 25 -6.79 -11.04 -10.89
CA SER A 25 -5.73 -10.05 -10.66
C SER A 25 -6.29 -8.77 -9.99
N LYS A 26 -7.56 -8.47 -10.23
CA LYS A 26 -8.27 -7.35 -9.58
C LYS A 26 -8.46 -7.55 -8.08
N ASP A 27 -8.61 -8.79 -7.62
CA ASP A 27 -8.75 -9.11 -6.20
C ASP A 27 -7.41 -8.92 -5.48
N GLU A 28 -6.30 -9.33 -6.11
CA GLU A 28 -4.95 -9.14 -5.57
C GLU A 28 -4.56 -7.65 -5.49
N GLU A 29 -4.85 -6.88 -6.54
CA GLU A 29 -4.63 -5.43 -6.51
C GLU A 29 -5.48 -4.75 -5.43
N SER A 30 -6.73 -5.20 -5.24
CA SER A 30 -7.61 -4.67 -4.21
C SER A 30 -7.08 -5.00 -2.82
N ALA A 31 -6.59 -6.22 -2.60
CA ALA A 31 -5.97 -6.63 -1.35
C ALA A 31 -4.76 -5.75 -1.00
N ILE A 32 -3.88 -5.46 -1.96
CA ILE A 32 -2.74 -4.57 -1.77
C ILE A 32 -3.20 -3.14 -1.43
N ARG A 33 -4.23 -2.61 -2.10
CA ARG A 33 -4.78 -1.28 -1.78
C ARG A 33 -5.34 -1.22 -0.36
N GLU A 34 -6.02 -2.26 0.10
CA GLU A 34 -6.50 -2.34 1.49
C GLU A 34 -5.35 -2.39 2.50
N LEU A 35 -4.24 -3.07 2.17
CA LEU A 35 -3.04 -3.06 3.01
C LEU A 35 -2.37 -1.68 3.04
N ILE A 36 -2.34 -0.94 1.92
CA ILE A 36 -1.87 0.46 1.90
C ILE A 36 -2.75 1.32 2.80
N LYS A 37 -4.07 1.18 2.72
CA LYS A 37 -5.02 1.88 3.58
C LYS A 37 -4.80 1.54 5.06
N LYS A 38 -4.63 0.25 5.37
CA LYS A 38 -4.29 -0.21 6.73
C LYS A 38 -2.98 0.41 7.21
N GLY A 39 -1.95 0.45 6.35
CA GLY A 39 -0.67 1.09 6.67
C GLY A 39 -0.82 2.58 6.98
N ALA A 40 -1.63 3.32 6.21
CA ALA A 40 -1.92 4.73 6.49
C ALA A 40 -2.63 4.91 7.85
N THR A 41 -3.64 4.09 8.14
CA THR A 41 -4.33 4.12 9.44
C THR A 41 -3.37 3.83 10.60
N LEU A 42 -2.54 2.78 10.50
CA LEU A 42 -1.55 2.45 11.53
C LEU A 42 -0.52 3.58 11.73
N ALA A 43 -0.14 4.28 10.65
CA ALA A 43 0.74 5.43 10.75
C ALA A 43 0.06 6.61 11.47
N GLU A 44 -1.18 6.92 11.15
CA GLU A 44 -1.97 7.96 11.83
C GLU A 44 -2.20 7.63 13.32
N GLU A 45 -2.33 6.35 13.65
CA GLU A 45 -2.42 5.82 15.03
C GLU A 45 -1.05 5.69 15.72
N GLN A 46 0.04 5.94 14.98
CA GLN A 46 1.43 5.82 15.43
C GLN A 46 1.78 4.39 15.89
N ASP A 47 1.07 3.38 15.37
CA ASP A 47 1.34 1.98 15.67
C ASP A 47 2.53 1.44 14.86
N ILE A 48 3.74 1.72 15.35
CA ILE A 48 4.99 1.26 14.74
C ILE A 48 5.04 -0.26 14.66
N LYS A 49 4.54 -0.97 15.68
CA LYS A 49 4.53 -2.43 15.67
C LYS A 49 3.65 -2.98 14.57
N GLY A 50 2.44 -2.42 14.43
CA GLY A 50 1.52 -2.77 13.36
C GLY A 50 2.12 -2.53 11.98
N LEU A 51 2.76 -1.37 11.76
CA LEU A 51 3.44 -1.04 10.50
C LEU A 51 4.54 -2.06 10.16
N ILE A 52 5.40 -2.38 11.10
CA ILE A 52 6.48 -3.35 10.89
C ILE A 52 5.95 -4.76 10.63
N ASN A 53 4.80 -5.13 11.19
CA ASN A 53 4.17 -6.43 10.91
C ASN A 53 3.62 -6.54 9.48
N LEU A 54 3.44 -5.45 8.77
CA LEU A 54 3.11 -5.46 7.33
C LEU A 54 4.32 -5.72 6.42
N THR A 55 5.51 -5.90 6.97
CA THR A 55 6.75 -6.04 6.20
C THR A 55 7.33 -7.46 6.32
N THR A 56 8.12 -7.86 5.32
CA THR A 56 8.89 -9.11 5.38
C THR A 56 10.03 -9.01 6.40
N GLU A 57 10.61 -10.14 6.80
CA GLU A 57 11.76 -10.15 7.73
C GLU A 57 12.99 -9.47 7.11
N ASP A 58 13.19 -9.65 5.81
CA ASP A 58 14.26 -9.06 5.00
C ASP A 58 13.86 -7.70 4.40
N PHE A 59 12.89 -7.00 5.01
CA PHE A 59 12.45 -5.67 4.60
C PHE A 59 13.58 -4.65 4.61
N SER A 60 13.59 -3.76 3.61
CA SER A 60 14.54 -2.64 3.54
C SER A 60 13.90 -1.34 3.04
N VAL A 61 14.44 -0.21 3.52
CA VAL A 61 14.09 1.14 3.02
C VAL A 61 15.26 1.69 2.24
N LEU A 62 15.03 2.04 0.99
CA LEU A 62 16.03 2.63 0.09
C LEU A 62 16.08 4.15 0.20
N PRO A 63 17.26 4.78 -0.13
CA PRO A 63 18.49 4.18 -0.65
C PRO A 63 19.44 3.61 0.43
N ALA A 64 19.22 3.93 1.70
CA ALA A 64 20.16 3.59 2.78
C ALA A 64 20.08 2.13 3.25
N GLU A 65 19.25 1.28 2.61
CA GLU A 65 19.05 -0.14 2.95
C GLU A 65 18.73 -0.39 4.43
N LEU A 66 17.92 0.52 5.02
CA LEU A 66 17.55 0.44 6.43
C LEU A 66 16.61 -0.73 6.68
N GLY A 67 17.00 -1.63 7.56
CA GLY A 67 16.17 -2.77 7.96
C GLY A 67 15.03 -2.39 8.91
N ARG A 68 14.29 -3.41 9.36
CA ARG A 68 13.11 -3.23 10.25
C ARG A 68 13.44 -2.48 11.54
N GLN A 69 14.62 -2.70 12.13
CA GLN A 69 14.98 -2.08 13.40
C GLN A 69 15.29 -0.59 13.24
N GLU A 70 16.05 -0.23 12.22
CA GLU A 70 16.37 1.15 11.88
C GLU A 70 15.10 1.90 11.50
N THR A 71 14.23 1.27 10.70
CA THR A 71 12.92 1.84 10.32
C THR A 71 12.06 2.15 11.54
N ARG A 72 12.02 1.26 12.56
CA ARG A 72 11.31 1.55 13.82
C ARG A 72 11.81 2.82 14.50
N ARG A 73 13.13 3.04 14.53
CA ARG A 73 13.74 4.23 15.15
C ARG A 73 13.34 5.49 14.39
N ILE A 74 13.39 5.43 13.04
CA ILE A 74 13.01 6.57 12.20
C ILE A 74 11.53 6.89 12.35
N LEU A 75 10.64 5.89 12.30
CA LEU A 75 9.21 6.09 12.52
C LEU A 75 8.92 6.71 13.88
N PHE A 76 9.60 6.28 14.94
CA PHE A 76 9.45 6.86 16.27
C PHE A 76 9.81 8.36 16.28
N VAL A 77 10.93 8.75 15.65
CA VAL A 77 11.32 10.16 15.55
C VAL A 77 10.34 10.94 14.69
N ALA A 78 9.92 10.40 13.54
CA ALA A 78 8.96 11.04 12.66
C ALA A 78 7.61 11.27 13.35
N PHE A 79 7.08 10.28 14.05
CA PHE A 79 5.80 10.40 14.75
C PHE A 79 5.85 11.43 15.90
N ARG A 80 6.99 11.52 16.58
CA ARG A 80 7.19 12.60 17.56
C ARG A 80 7.26 14.00 16.94
N HIS A 81 7.75 14.09 15.69
CA HIS A 81 7.82 15.36 14.97
C HIS A 81 6.43 15.80 14.48
N TYR A 82 5.67 14.87 13.87
CA TYR A 82 4.36 15.20 13.31
C TYR A 82 3.23 15.25 14.34
N GLN A 83 3.38 14.53 15.46
CA GLN A 83 2.34 14.38 16.49
C GLN A 83 1.01 13.90 15.89
N ASP A 84 -0.07 14.68 16.01
CA ASP A 84 -1.36 14.39 15.38
C ASP A 84 -1.35 14.80 13.91
N PHE A 85 -1.50 13.84 13.01
CA PHE A 85 -1.48 14.06 11.56
C PHE A 85 -2.50 13.18 10.83
N LYS A 86 -2.74 13.53 9.57
CA LYS A 86 -3.50 12.75 8.60
C LYS A 86 -2.66 12.48 7.38
N ILE A 87 -2.88 11.31 6.77
CA ILE A 87 -2.26 10.92 5.50
C ILE A 87 -3.32 10.96 4.41
N LEU A 88 -3.10 11.82 3.42
CA LEU A 88 -3.98 11.95 2.25
C LEU A 88 -3.25 11.45 1.02
N TYR A 89 -3.88 10.58 0.25
CA TYR A 89 -3.30 10.04 -0.98
C TYR A 89 -4.40 9.71 -2.00
N PRO A 90 -4.11 9.80 -3.30
CA PRO A 90 -5.01 9.35 -4.35
C PRO A 90 -5.07 7.82 -4.36
N ARG A 91 -6.00 7.26 -5.11
CA ARG A 91 -6.06 5.80 -5.28
C ARG A 91 -4.71 5.26 -5.79
N PRO A 92 -4.02 4.38 -5.06
CA PRO A 92 -2.71 3.87 -5.47
C PRO A 92 -2.80 3.05 -6.75
N GLY A 93 -1.90 3.32 -7.70
CA GLY A 93 -1.63 2.41 -8.81
C GLY A 93 -0.89 1.19 -8.28
N VAL A 94 -1.39 0.00 -8.61
CA VAL A 94 -0.75 -1.28 -8.27
C VAL A 94 -0.44 -2.00 -9.56
N ASP A 95 0.80 -2.41 -9.73
CA ASP A 95 1.30 -3.20 -10.85
C ASP A 95 1.64 -4.61 -10.37
N LEU A 96 0.76 -5.57 -10.67
CA LEU A 96 0.95 -6.97 -10.32
C LEU A 96 1.86 -7.63 -11.35
N LYS A 97 2.93 -8.27 -10.89
CA LYS A 97 3.86 -8.96 -11.78
C LYS A 97 3.24 -10.26 -12.34
N PRO A 98 3.73 -10.77 -13.48
CA PRO A 98 3.19 -11.98 -14.12
C PRO A 98 3.22 -13.22 -13.23
N ASP A 99 4.14 -13.29 -12.28
CA ASP A 99 4.27 -14.38 -11.31
C ASP A 99 3.13 -14.41 -10.26
N LYS A 100 2.31 -13.34 -10.19
CA LYS A 100 1.24 -13.12 -9.21
C LYS A 100 1.70 -13.28 -7.74
N ARG A 101 3.00 -13.19 -7.50
CA ARG A 101 3.64 -13.30 -6.18
C ARG A 101 4.40 -12.05 -5.79
N SER A 102 4.62 -11.15 -6.75
CA SER A 102 5.23 -9.85 -6.55
C SER A 102 4.38 -8.75 -7.19
N ALA A 103 4.40 -7.57 -6.57
CA ALA A 103 3.72 -6.38 -7.06
C ALA A 103 4.49 -5.13 -6.69
N SER A 104 4.25 -4.03 -7.40
CA SER A 104 4.72 -2.71 -7.03
C SER A 104 3.57 -1.72 -6.92
N ALA A 105 3.71 -0.75 -6.02
CA ALA A 105 2.77 0.36 -5.90
C ALA A 105 3.55 1.67 -5.79
N VAL A 106 3.14 2.68 -6.55
CA VAL A 106 3.75 4.02 -6.52
C VAL A 106 2.64 5.06 -6.42
N PHE A 107 2.72 5.92 -5.42
CA PHE A 107 1.73 6.98 -5.23
C PHE A 107 2.29 8.15 -4.42
N PRO A 108 1.86 9.39 -4.71
CA PRO A 108 2.13 10.54 -3.85
C PRO A 108 1.22 10.50 -2.63
N PHE A 109 1.69 11.08 -1.53
CA PHE A 109 0.85 11.32 -0.34
C PHE A 109 1.28 12.58 0.39
N LEU A 110 0.34 13.14 1.13
CA LEU A 110 0.53 14.31 1.98
C LEU A 110 0.44 13.90 3.45
N ILE A 111 1.36 14.40 4.25
CA ILE A 111 1.23 14.42 5.70
C ILE A 111 0.72 15.80 6.09
N VAL A 112 -0.46 15.88 6.68
CA VAL A 112 -1.08 17.14 7.11
C VAL A 112 -1.36 17.11 8.59
N LYS A 113 -1.18 18.25 9.29
CA LYS A 113 -1.56 18.35 10.69
C LYS A 113 -3.08 18.22 10.82
N LYS A 114 -3.54 17.47 11.81
CA LYS A 114 -4.96 17.13 11.99
C LYS A 114 -5.89 18.31 12.11
N GLU A 115 -5.39 19.43 12.66
CA GLU A 115 -6.15 20.68 12.84
C GLU A 115 -6.19 21.56 11.58
N THR A 116 -5.48 21.17 10.52
CA THR A 116 -5.41 21.98 9.30
C THR A 116 -6.66 21.80 8.46
N THR A 117 -7.37 22.88 8.19
CA THR A 117 -8.45 22.92 7.20
C THR A 117 -7.82 22.93 5.81
N LEU A 118 -7.84 21.79 5.14
CA LEU A 118 -7.34 21.68 3.77
C LEU A 118 -8.34 22.24 2.76
N PRO A 119 -7.87 22.92 1.70
CA PRO A 119 -8.68 23.23 0.54
C PRO A 119 -9.24 21.92 -0.04
N LYS A 120 -10.42 21.96 -0.64
CA LYS A 120 -11.04 20.77 -1.23
C LYS A 120 -10.12 20.18 -2.29
N LEU A 121 -9.98 18.84 -2.32
CA LEU A 121 -9.21 18.14 -3.35
C LEU A 121 -9.65 18.47 -4.79
N LYS A 122 -10.90 18.93 -4.97
CA LYS A 122 -11.40 19.43 -6.26
C LYS A 122 -10.62 20.66 -6.73
N GLU A 123 -10.22 21.53 -5.83
CA GLU A 123 -9.46 22.75 -6.12
C GLU A 123 -8.04 22.43 -6.63
N LEU A 124 -7.48 21.28 -6.26
CA LEU A 124 -6.22 20.77 -6.84
C LEU A 124 -6.29 20.57 -8.35
N TYR A 125 -7.46 20.18 -8.86
CA TYR A 125 -7.65 19.98 -10.31
C TYR A 125 -7.98 21.28 -11.04
N GLU A 126 -8.54 22.26 -10.34
CA GLU A 126 -8.92 23.57 -10.89
C GLU A 126 -7.74 24.54 -10.91
N ASP A 127 -6.94 24.60 -9.84
CA ASP A 127 -5.74 25.42 -9.71
C ASP A 127 -4.67 24.71 -8.86
N PRO A 128 -3.87 23.82 -9.49
CA PRO A 128 -2.86 23.02 -8.78
C PRO A 128 -1.82 23.88 -8.06
N GLN A 129 -1.42 25.01 -8.66
CA GLN A 129 -0.36 25.85 -8.12
C GLN A 129 -0.81 26.56 -6.85
N ARG A 130 -1.98 27.17 -6.88
CA ARG A 130 -2.59 27.82 -5.71
C ARG A 130 -2.89 26.82 -4.60
N TRP A 131 -3.35 25.62 -4.96
CA TRP A 131 -3.61 24.56 -4.00
C TRP A 131 -2.31 24.12 -3.30
N LEU A 132 -1.22 23.92 -4.04
CA LEU A 132 0.10 23.57 -3.50
C LEU A 132 0.69 24.70 -2.64
N GLU A 133 0.51 25.97 -2.99
CA GLU A 133 0.92 27.10 -2.16
C GLU A 133 0.17 27.12 -0.82
N THR A 134 -1.15 26.92 -0.86
CA THR A 134 -1.99 26.92 0.35
C THR A 134 -1.70 25.73 1.26
N VAL A 135 -1.39 24.56 0.68
CA VAL A 135 -1.10 23.33 1.43
C VAL A 135 0.36 23.27 1.84
N GLY A 136 1.28 23.85 1.05
CA GLY A 136 2.73 23.74 1.24
C GLY A 136 3.25 24.28 2.58
N GLU A 137 2.55 25.24 3.18
CA GLU A 137 2.89 25.76 4.50
C GLU A 137 2.49 24.80 5.65
N ASN A 138 1.53 23.89 5.40
CA ASN A 138 0.91 23.06 6.43
C ASN A 138 0.99 21.56 6.16
N ALA A 139 1.59 21.13 5.05
CA ALA A 139 1.70 19.74 4.67
C ALA A 139 3.02 19.43 3.98
N ASP A 140 3.55 18.25 4.24
CA ASP A 140 4.68 17.67 3.52
C ASP A 140 4.18 16.72 2.44
N LEU A 141 4.65 16.93 1.20
CA LEU A 141 4.34 16.07 0.06
C LEU A 141 5.48 15.07 -0.15
N TYR A 142 5.10 13.80 -0.22
CA TYR A 142 6.00 12.69 -0.47
C TYR A 142 5.50 11.82 -1.61
N ARG A 143 6.40 11.03 -2.19
CA ARG A 143 6.08 9.90 -3.05
C ARG A 143 6.60 8.62 -2.39
N LEU A 144 5.72 7.63 -2.26
CA LEU A 144 6.05 6.31 -1.72
C LEU A 144 6.05 5.29 -2.86
N LYS A 145 7.13 4.52 -2.94
CA LYS A 145 7.24 3.33 -3.79
C LYS A 145 7.34 2.12 -2.88
N LEU A 146 6.48 1.14 -3.10
CA LEU A 146 6.42 -0.10 -2.32
C LEU A 146 6.59 -1.29 -3.25
N GLU A 147 7.48 -2.20 -2.91
CA GLU A 147 7.59 -3.52 -3.52
C GLU A 147 6.99 -4.56 -2.58
N TRP A 148 6.07 -5.34 -3.11
CA TRP A 148 5.30 -6.32 -2.37
C TRP A 148 5.71 -7.72 -2.75
N LEU A 149 5.69 -8.64 -1.77
CA LEU A 149 5.93 -10.06 -1.96
C LEU A 149 4.81 -10.85 -1.27
N LYS A 150 4.24 -11.83 -1.97
CA LYS A 150 3.25 -12.75 -1.41
C LYS A 150 3.95 -13.94 -0.77
N ARG A 151 3.79 -14.12 0.53
CA ARG A 151 4.32 -15.26 1.30
C ARG A 151 3.18 -15.95 2.05
N GLU A 152 3.05 -17.24 1.89
CA GLU A 152 2.03 -18.07 2.58
C GLU A 152 0.58 -17.59 2.40
N GLY A 153 0.31 -16.89 1.29
CA GLY A 153 -1.01 -16.32 0.99
C GLY A 153 -1.13 -14.84 1.31
N ASP A 154 -0.27 -14.27 2.15
CA ASP A 154 -0.32 -12.89 2.59
C ASP A 154 0.62 -11.97 1.79
N TRP A 155 0.17 -10.76 1.49
CA TRP A 155 0.99 -9.72 0.91
C TRP A 155 1.75 -8.95 1.98
N LEU A 156 3.07 -8.89 1.83
CA LEU A 156 3.98 -8.16 2.72
C LEU A 156 4.85 -7.20 1.93
N VAL A 157 5.17 -6.06 2.52
CA VAL A 157 6.11 -5.10 1.93
C VAL A 157 7.52 -5.63 2.08
N LYS A 158 8.21 -5.86 0.98
CA LYS A 158 9.61 -6.27 0.95
C LYS A 158 10.56 -5.07 0.94
N GLN A 159 10.18 -4.02 0.22
CA GLN A 159 11.01 -2.84 0.09
C GLN A 159 10.16 -1.58 0.01
N ALA A 160 10.63 -0.50 0.61
CA ALA A 160 10.04 0.82 0.51
C ALA A 160 11.07 1.85 0.05
N ARG A 161 10.63 2.87 -0.69
CA ARG A 161 11.42 4.05 -1.01
C ARG A 161 10.54 5.27 -0.79
N LEU A 162 11.05 6.22 -0.01
CA LEU A 162 10.38 7.48 0.29
C LEU A 162 11.15 8.62 -0.36
N GLU A 163 10.46 9.42 -1.15
CA GLU A 163 11.01 10.60 -1.82
C GLU A 163 10.23 11.83 -1.35
N LYS A 164 10.92 12.87 -0.88
CA LYS A 164 10.29 14.14 -0.47
C LYS A 164 10.19 15.09 -1.67
N PHE A 165 9.08 15.81 -1.80
CA PHE A 165 8.95 16.87 -2.79
C PHE A 165 9.67 18.13 -2.31
N THR A 166 10.56 18.67 -3.15
CA THR A 166 11.42 19.83 -2.82
C THR A 166 11.03 21.11 -3.59
N GLY A 167 9.80 21.16 -4.11
CA GLY A 167 9.28 22.30 -4.88
C GLY A 167 9.48 22.20 -6.39
N ALA A 168 10.53 21.51 -6.86
CA ALA A 168 10.79 21.31 -8.29
C ALA A 168 10.69 19.84 -8.71
N SER A 169 11.05 18.92 -7.81
CA SER A 169 11.06 17.48 -8.06
C SER A 169 10.96 16.69 -6.75
N PHE A 170 10.76 15.38 -6.86
CA PHE A 170 10.95 14.48 -5.73
C PHE A 170 12.44 14.13 -5.59
N SER A 171 12.95 14.24 -4.36
CA SER A 171 14.31 13.84 -3.99
C SER A 171 14.29 12.79 -2.87
N GLU A 172 15.32 11.97 -2.85
CA GLU A 172 15.55 10.95 -1.81
C GLU A 172 16.11 11.55 -0.54
#